data_395c666ee976d92be81828fc2d6c5240
#
_entry.id   395c666ee976d92be81828fc2d6c5240
#
_cell.length_a   1.000
_cell.length_b   1.000
_cell.length_c   1.000
_cell.angle_alpha   90.00
_cell.angle_beta   90.00
_cell.angle_gamma   90.00
#
_symmetry.space_group_name_H-M   'P 1'
#
loop_
_entity.id
_entity.type
_entity.pdbx_description
1 polymer ?
#
loop_
_entity_poly.entity_id
_entity_poly.type
_entity_poly.pdbx_seq_one_letter_code
_entity_poly.pdbx_strand_id
1 'polypeptide(L)'
;MGYVVPNAYRNRVARNIAGETPRPDIVPAYAKLGSGRYNSSTGELTDPAPTDTDVQSPIPGYTNLPVTVSVVGNSVQVRLQVPGGATPVDVTEIGVFTSDGTAVVLDSFRPVTLQAPLTLQTTYTIYPEV
;
A
#
# COMPACT_ATOMS: atom_id res chain seq x y z
N MET A 1 -13.14 -4.00 -7.53
CA MET A 1 -11.98 -3.23 -7.28
C MET A 1 -11.26 -3.68 -6.02
N GLY A 2 -10.10 -4.04 -6.09
CA GLY A 2 -9.36 -4.51 -4.96
C GLY A 2 -7.92 -4.03 -5.03
N TYR A 3 -7.18 -4.40 -4.02
CA TYR A 3 -5.76 -4.21 -4.02
C TYR A 3 -5.05 -5.43 -4.60
N VAL A 4 -3.79 -5.25 -4.97
CA VAL A 4 -2.95 -6.32 -5.45
C VAL A 4 -1.76 -6.50 -4.51
N VAL A 5 -1.32 -7.74 -4.32
CA VAL A 5 -0.05 -8.06 -3.71
C VAL A 5 0.94 -8.31 -4.85
N PRO A 6 1.91 -7.41 -5.05
CA PRO A 6 2.80 -7.50 -6.22
C PRO A 6 3.64 -8.77 -6.26
N ASN A 7 4.02 -9.17 -7.46
CA ASN A 7 4.87 -10.36 -7.68
C ASN A 7 6.21 -10.27 -6.97
N ALA A 8 6.80 -9.08 -6.89
CA ALA A 8 8.07 -8.90 -6.20
C ALA A 8 7.97 -9.28 -4.72
N TYR A 9 6.86 -8.93 -4.07
CA TYR A 9 6.64 -9.31 -2.67
C TYR A 9 6.39 -10.80 -2.53
N ARG A 10 5.55 -11.37 -3.40
CA ARG A 10 5.29 -12.82 -3.39
C ARG A 10 6.58 -13.63 -3.54
N ASN A 11 7.47 -13.18 -4.41
CA ASN A 11 8.76 -13.79 -4.59
C ASN A 11 9.61 -13.71 -3.32
N ARG A 12 9.61 -12.56 -2.64
CA ARG A 12 10.33 -12.40 -1.37
C ARG A 12 9.80 -13.32 -0.28
N VAL A 13 8.49 -13.50 -0.20
CA VAL A 13 7.87 -14.40 0.78
C VAL A 13 8.35 -15.82 0.52
N ALA A 14 8.35 -16.26 -0.73
CA ALA A 14 8.83 -17.60 -1.08
C ALA A 14 10.31 -17.80 -0.71
N ARG A 15 11.15 -16.84 -1.01
CA ARG A 15 12.58 -16.89 -0.69
C ARG A 15 12.84 -16.87 0.83
N ASN A 16 12.04 -16.09 1.57
CA ASN A 16 12.11 -16.05 3.02
C ASN A 16 11.75 -17.41 3.62
N ILE A 17 10.66 -18.02 3.15
CA ILE A 17 10.21 -19.34 3.62
C ILE A 17 11.24 -20.41 3.29
N ALA A 18 11.87 -20.32 2.12
CA ALA A 18 12.92 -21.26 1.70
C ALA A 18 14.21 -21.12 2.52
N GLY A 19 14.31 -20.12 3.37
CA GLY A 19 15.47 -19.94 4.24
C GLY A 19 16.67 -19.34 3.52
N GLU A 20 16.46 -18.57 2.46
CA GLU A 20 17.54 -17.90 1.74
C GLU A 20 18.37 -17.02 2.67
N THR A 21 19.67 -16.99 2.44
CA THR A 21 20.60 -16.22 3.28
C THR A 21 21.25 -15.11 2.45
N PRO A 22 21.17 -13.83 2.88
CA PRO A 22 20.37 -13.35 4.00
C PRO A 22 18.86 -13.46 3.72
N ARG A 23 18.04 -13.61 4.74
CA ARG A 23 16.60 -13.67 4.55
C ARG A 23 16.06 -12.34 4.02
N PRO A 24 15.26 -12.38 2.94
CA PRO A 24 14.62 -11.15 2.45
C PRO A 24 13.66 -10.56 3.48
N ASP A 25 13.64 -9.24 3.59
CA ASP A 25 12.70 -8.54 4.47
C ASP A 25 11.30 -8.58 3.84
N ILE A 26 10.33 -9.09 4.59
CA ILE A 26 8.93 -9.19 4.16
C ILE A 26 7.98 -8.46 5.12
N VAL A 27 8.49 -7.74 6.11
CA VAL A 27 7.67 -7.05 7.10
C VAL A 27 7.19 -5.72 6.53
N PRO A 28 5.86 -5.47 6.47
CA PRO A 28 5.35 -4.16 6.10
C PRO A 28 5.85 -3.11 7.09
N ALA A 29 6.41 -2.02 6.58
CA ALA A 29 7.09 -1.03 7.40
C ALA A 29 6.49 0.37 7.29
N TYR A 30 6.07 0.79 6.10
CA TYR A 30 5.51 2.12 5.90
C TYR A 30 4.56 2.15 4.71
N ALA A 31 3.84 3.25 4.57
CA ALA A 31 2.91 3.44 3.47
C ALA A 31 3.12 4.78 2.79
N LYS A 32 2.68 4.85 1.54
CA LYS A 32 2.60 6.09 0.76
C LYS A 32 1.17 6.29 0.28
N LEU A 33 0.73 7.54 0.26
CA LEU A 33 -0.48 7.93 -0.46
C LEU A 33 -0.09 8.52 -1.80
N GLY A 34 -0.95 8.33 -2.80
CA GLY A 34 -0.72 8.85 -4.12
C GLY A 34 -1.98 9.40 -4.77
N SER A 35 -1.79 10.13 -5.86
CA SER A 35 -2.86 10.71 -6.67
C SER A 35 -2.87 10.17 -8.10
N GLY A 36 -2.20 9.05 -8.35
CA GLY A 36 -2.13 8.41 -9.66
C GLY A 36 -3.23 7.39 -9.90
N ARG A 37 -3.14 6.71 -11.02
CA ARG A 37 -4.06 5.65 -11.46
C ARG A 37 -5.51 6.08 -11.60
N TYR A 38 -5.76 7.39 -11.57
CA TYR A 38 -7.09 7.94 -11.78
C TYR A 38 -7.00 9.11 -12.74
N ASN A 39 -7.84 9.10 -13.78
CA ASN A 39 -7.90 10.18 -14.75
C ASN A 39 -9.08 11.09 -14.40
N SER A 40 -8.80 12.26 -13.86
CA SER A 40 -9.86 13.21 -13.46
C SER A 40 -10.64 13.77 -14.64
N SER A 41 -10.07 13.76 -15.84
CA SER A 41 -10.77 14.25 -17.05
C SER A 41 -11.80 13.27 -17.55
N THR A 42 -11.55 11.96 -17.43
CA THR A 42 -12.45 10.90 -17.94
C THR A 42 -13.17 10.15 -16.84
N GLY A 43 -12.72 10.26 -15.58
CA GLY A 43 -13.23 9.46 -14.48
C GLY A 43 -12.75 8.00 -14.51
N GLU A 44 -11.79 7.69 -15.35
CA GLU A 44 -11.28 6.33 -15.49
C GLU A 44 -10.29 5.98 -14.40
N LEU A 45 -10.50 4.82 -13.78
CA LEU A 45 -9.64 4.28 -12.73
C LEU A 45 -8.87 3.08 -13.29
N THR A 46 -7.55 3.06 -13.05
CA THR A 46 -6.68 1.96 -13.46
C THR A 46 -6.29 1.15 -12.23
N ASP A 47 -6.54 -0.15 -12.26
CA ASP A 47 -6.13 -1.05 -11.17
C ASP A 47 -4.62 -1.28 -11.23
N PRO A 48 -3.96 -1.44 -10.06
CA PRO A 48 -2.56 -1.85 -10.04
C PRO A 48 -2.40 -3.24 -10.67
N ALA A 49 -1.32 -3.41 -11.42
CA ALA A 49 -0.97 -4.71 -11.98
C ALA A 49 -0.04 -5.47 -11.04
N PRO A 50 -0.02 -6.82 -11.08
CA PRO A 50 0.91 -7.61 -10.25
C PRO A 50 2.38 -7.29 -10.51
N THR A 51 2.72 -6.72 -11.65
CA THR A 51 4.08 -6.32 -12.01
C THR A 51 4.44 -4.90 -11.57
N ASP A 52 3.48 -4.14 -11.05
CA ASP A 52 3.75 -2.78 -10.56
C ASP A 52 4.56 -2.82 -9.26
N THR A 53 5.37 -1.79 -9.05
CA THR A 53 6.32 -1.75 -7.93
C THR A 53 6.18 -0.55 -7.03
N ASP A 54 5.31 0.41 -7.37
CA ASP A 54 5.18 1.65 -6.61
C ASP A 54 3.85 2.34 -6.92
N VAL A 55 3.51 3.35 -6.11
CA VAL A 55 2.46 4.30 -6.45
C VAL A 55 2.93 5.16 -7.61
N GLN A 56 2.00 5.57 -8.48
CA GLN A 56 2.37 6.32 -9.67
C GLN A 56 2.68 7.78 -9.41
N SER A 57 1.95 8.40 -8.49
CA SER A 57 2.12 9.83 -8.17
C SER A 57 2.09 10.04 -6.67
N PRO A 58 3.22 9.85 -5.98
CA PRO A 58 3.27 10.05 -4.53
C PRO A 58 2.89 11.48 -4.14
N ILE A 59 2.11 11.62 -3.08
CA ILE A 59 1.72 12.93 -2.57
C ILE A 59 2.79 13.40 -1.57
N PRO A 60 3.42 14.56 -1.80
CA PRO A 60 4.42 15.08 -0.87
C PRO A 60 3.88 15.21 0.55
N GLY A 61 4.68 14.79 1.53
CA GLY A 61 4.27 14.77 2.93
C GLY A 61 3.56 13.49 3.37
N TYR A 62 3.22 12.61 2.43
CA TYR A 62 2.50 11.35 2.70
C TYR A 62 3.25 10.15 2.12
N THR A 63 4.57 10.18 2.16
CA THR A 63 5.43 9.14 1.56
C THR A 63 6.13 8.25 2.57
N ASN A 64 5.91 8.48 3.87
CA ASN A 64 6.52 7.67 4.92
C ASN A 64 5.57 7.59 6.12
N LEU A 65 4.46 6.90 5.93
CA LEU A 65 3.39 6.82 6.93
C LEU A 65 3.51 5.52 7.72
N PRO A 66 3.29 5.56 9.04
CA PRO A 66 3.36 4.34 9.85
C PRO A 66 2.21 3.40 9.55
N VAL A 67 2.47 2.11 9.66
CA VAL A 67 1.47 1.05 9.54
C VAL A 67 1.50 0.18 10.78
N THR A 68 0.35 -0.43 11.11
CA THR A 68 0.24 -1.40 12.19
C THR A 68 0.02 -2.77 11.58
N VAL A 69 0.84 -3.73 11.98
CA VAL A 69 0.79 -5.11 11.47
C VAL A 69 0.30 -6.03 12.58
N SER A 70 -0.67 -6.87 12.29
CA SER A 70 -1.19 -7.85 13.24
C SER A 70 -1.51 -9.17 12.54
N VAL A 71 -1.54 -10.24 13.32
CA VAL A 71 -1.91 -11.57 12.83
C VAL A 71 -3.33 -11.87 13.26
N VAL A 72 -4.17 -12.25 12.31
CA VAL A 72 -5.56 -12.65 12.56
C VAL A 72 -5.79 -14.00 11.87
N GLY A 73 -5.91 -15.06 12.66
CA GLY A 73 -5.98 -16.41 12.13
C GLY A 73 -4.74 -16.76 11.32
N ASN A 74 -4.92 -17.12 10.05
CA ASN A 74 -3.84 -17.48 9.14
C ASN A 74 -3.43 -16.32 8.22
N SER A 75 -3.87 -15.12 8.52
CA SER A 75 -3.59 -13.96 7.68
C SER A 75 -2.88 -12.86 8.45
N VAL A 76 -2.25 -11.96 7.70
CA VAL A 76 -1.63 -10.76 8.24
C VAL A 76 -2.50 -9.57 7.85
N GLN A 77 -2.84 -8.73 8.83
CA GLN A 77 -3.54 -7.49 8.58
C GLN A 77 -2.60 -6.30 8.73
N VAL A 78 -2.65 -5.42 7.75
CA VAL A 78 -1.89 -4.16 7.77
C VAL A 78 -2.90 -3.03 7.85
N ARG A 79 -2.84 -2.27 8.94
CA ARG A 79 -3.74 -1.14 9.17
C ARG A 79 -3.00 0.17 8.93
N LEU A 80 -3.66 1.06 8.20
CA LEU A 80 -3.18 2.41 7.94
C LEU A 80 -4.20 3.41 8.48
N GLN A 81 -3.74 4.38 9.26
CA GLN A 81 -4.53 5.52 9.73
C GLN A 81 -3.75 6.80 9.43
N VAL A 82 -4.34 7.68 8.64
CA VAL A 82 -3.68 8.93 8.24
C VAL A 82 -4.59 10.09 8.58
N PRO A 83 -4.22 10.92 9.56
CA PRO A 83 -4.99 12.14 9.83
C PRO A 83 -4.80 13.15 8.70
N GLY A 84 -5.87 13.85 8.36
CA GLY A 84 -5.80 14.92 7.37
C GLY A 84 -5.04 16.12 7.89
N GLY A 85 -4.41 16.85 6.97
CA GLY A 85 -3.75 18.10 7.25
C GLY A 85 -4.65 19.32 7.01
N ALA A 86 -4.09 20.50 7.19
CA ALA A 86 -4.80 21.75 6.95
C ALA A 86 -5.15 21.94 5.46
N THR A 87 -4.26 21.48 4.57
CA THR A 87 -4.47 21.55 3.13
C THR A 87 -5.13 20.27 2.65
N PRO A 88 -6.25 20.34 1.91
CA PRO A 88 -6.89 19.13 1.38
C PRO A 88 -6.02 18.48 0.31
N VAL A 89 -6.01 17.15 0.28
CA VAL A 89 -5.37 16.36 -0.77
C VAL A 89 -6.36 15.31 -1.26
N ASP A 90 -6.35 15.05 -2.56
CA ASP A 90 -7.17 14.00 -3.15
C ASP A 90 -6.32 12.74 -3.29
N VAL A 91 -6.71 11.69 -2.59
CA VAL A 91 -6.01 10.41 -2.56
C VAL A 91 -6.71 9.44 -3.48
N THR A 92 -5.98 8.81 -4.39
CA THR A 92 -6.51 7.82 -5.32
C THR A 92 -5.74 6.50 -5.29
N GLU A 93 -4.62 6.45 -4.58
CA GLU A 93 -3.82 5.24 -4.47
C GLU A 93 -3.12 5.15 -3.12
N ILE A 94 -2.89 3.93 -2.68
CA ILE A 94 -2.14 3.64 -1.46
C ILE A 94 -1.17 2.52 -1.79
N GLY A 95 0.07 2.65 -1.30
CA GLY A 95 1.05 1.57 -1.34
C GLY A 95 1.58 1.31 0.06
N VAL A 96 1.79 0.04 0.38
CA VAL A 96 2.46 -0.39 1.61
C VAL A 96 3.76 -1.05 1.22
N PHE A 97 4.84 -0.75 1.93
CA PHE A 97 6.20 -1.13 1.54
C PHE A 97 6.96 -1.73 2.72
N THR A 98 7.93 -2.59 2.41
CA THR A 98 8.94 -3.02 3.37
C THR A 98 9.93 -1.89 3.62
N SER A 99 10.81 -2.06 4.61
CA SER A 99 11.79 -1.02 4.97
C SER A 99 12.72 -0.63 3.81
N ASP A 100 12.96 -1.55 2.87
CA ASP A 100 13.82 -1.29 1.71
C ASP A 100 13.05 -0.84 0.46
N GLY A 101 11.74 -0.63 0.58
CA GLY A 101 10.94 -0.09 -0.50
C GLY A 101 10.29 -1.11 -1.43
N THR A 102 10.27 -2.38 -1.08
CA THR A 102 9.52 -3.39 -1.86
C THR A 102 8.03 -3.27 -1.57
N ALA A 103 7.22 -3.13 -2.61
CA ALA A 103 5.79 -2.99 -2.45
C ALA A 103 5.15 -4.29 -1.95
N VAL A 104 4.42 -4.19 -0.83
CA VAL A 104 3.67 -5.29 -0.24
C VAL A 104 2.24 -5.30 -0.76
N VAL A 105 1.63 -4.13 -0.87
CA VAL A 105 0.27 -3.93 -1.35
C VAL A 105 0.24 -2.66 -2.19
N LEU A 106 -0.45 -2.71 -3.31
CA LEU A 106 -0.79 -1.54 -4.11
C LEU A 106 -2.29 -1.52 -4.32
N ASP A 107 -2.91 -0.36 -4.11
CA ASP A 107 -4.36 -0.17 -4.21
C ASP A 107 -4.67 1.11 -4.97
N SER A 108 -5.79 1.12 -5.66
CA SER A 108 -6.30 2.32 -6.33
C SER A 108 -7.81 2.41 -6.12
N PHE A 109 -8.31 3.63 -6.06
CA PHE A 109 -9.73 3.90 -5.79
C PHE A 109 -10.09 5.29 -6.27
N ARG A 110 -11.39 5.56 -6.34
CA ARG A 110 -11.88 6.89 -6.71
C ARG A 110 -11.48 7.90 -5.66
N PRO A 111 -11.28 9.16 -6.03
CA PRO A 111 -10.73 10.17 -5.14
C PRO A 111 -11.42 10.26 -3.79
N VAL A 112 -10.61 10.26 -2.74
CA VAL A 112 -11.04 10.54 -1.37
C VAL A 112 -10.30 11.80 -0.94
N THR A 113 -11.02 12.83 -0.58
CA THR A 113 -10.43 14.08 -0.12
C THR A 113 -10.07 13.95 1.36
N LEU A 114 -8.79 14.10 1.66
CA LEU A 114 -8.27 14.01 3.02
C LEU A 114 -7.91 15.41 3.51
N GLN A 115 -8.58 15.84 4.57
CA GLN A 115 -8.35 17.13 5.23
C GLN A 115 -8.82 17.05 6.68
N ALA A 116 -8.13 17.73 7.58
CA ALA A 116 -8.55 17.79 8.98
C ALA A 116 -9.99 18.29 9.11
N PRO A 117 -10.80 17.73 10.00
CA PRO A 117 -10.49 16.74 11.04
C PRO A 117 -10.64 15.28 10.61
N LEU A 118 -10.78 15.00 9.32
CA LEU A 118 -10.99 13.65 8.81
C LEU A 118 -9.71 12.83 8.90
N THR A 119 -9.87 11.51 9.08
CA THR A 119 -8.78 10.54 9.08
C THR A 119 -9.08 9.49 8.03
N LEU A 120 -8.11 9.24 7.15
CA LEU A 120 -8.18 8.12 6.22
C LEU A 120 -7.78 6.85 6.96
N GLN A 121 -8.64 5.84 6.92
CA GLN A 121 -8.39 4.58 7.60
C GLN A 121 -8.70 3.42 6.66
N THR A 122 -7.76 2.48 6.57
CA THR A 122 -7.94 1.28 5.77
C THR A 122 -7.18 0.11 6.36
N THR A 123 -7.62 -1.10 6.03
CA THR A 123 -6.97 -2.34 6.47
C THR A 123 -6.82 -3.26 5.27
N TYR A 124 -5.61 -3.77 5.06
CA TYR A 124 -5.34 -4.76 4.03
C TYR A 124 -5.07 -6.10 4.68
N THR A 125 -5.67 -7.15 4.13
CA THR A 125 -5.46 -8.52 4.59
C THR A 125 -4.59 -9.24 3.58
N ILE A 126 -3.49 -9.81 4.06
CA ILE A 126 -2.54 -10.54 3.24
C ILE A 126 -2.58 -12.00 3.67
N TYR A 127 -2.90 -12.88 2.74
CA TYR A 127 -2.81 -14.31 2.95
C TYR A 127 -1.42 -14.76 2.49
N PRO A 128 -0.65 -15.42 3.35
CA PRO A 128 0.70 -15.85 2.97
C PRO A 128 0.64 -17.00 1.98
N GLU A 129 0.47 -16.67 0.71
CA GLU A 129 0.54 -17.61 -0.40
C GLU A 129 1.92 -17.57 -1.04
N VAL A 130 2.49 -18.71 -1.24
CA VAL A 130 3.77 -18.87 -1.89
C VAL A 130 3.67 -19.84 -3.05
#